data_97f864a8cd76de696c38c8cf54f4d550
#
_entry.id   97f864a8cd76de696c38c8cf54f4d550
#
_cell.length_a   1.000
_cell.length_b   1.000
_cell.length_c   1.000
_cell.angle_alpha   90.00
_cell.angle_beta   90.00
_cell.angle_gamma   90.00
#
_symmetry.space_group_name_H-M   'P 1'
#
loop_
_entity.id
_entity.type
_entity.pdbx_description
1 polymer ?
#
loop_
_entity_poly.entity_id
_entity_poly.type
_entity_poly.pdbx_seq_one_letter_code
_entity_poly.pdbx_strand_id
1 'polypeptide(L)'
;FAADGNVVGDNAKKAVAEMNDGDVVLLQNTRYRKEETKNEEAFSKELASLADLFVNDAFGTAHRAHCSNVGVSSILKPAVAGYLIEKEINFLGNAVNNPVRPLVAILGGSKVSSKISVIENLLKKVDKLIIGGGMAYTFFAAQGKTTGTSLLEPDYIDYAKKMLDEAGDKLLLPIDTVVAKEFANDAESQVVEGNIPDGWMGLDIGPKTIELYKDALKDAKTVVWNGPMGVFEMPNFAKGTNTIAQALADLDATTIIGGGDSVAAVNQAGLGDKMSHISTGGGASMEFLEGKELPGIAALTDK
;
A
#
# COMPACT_ATOMS: atom_id res chain seq x y z
N PHE A 1 -27.92 -8.81 12.33
CA PHE A 1 -27.39 -9.40 11.09
C PHE A 1 -28.53 -10.01 10.29
N ALA A 2 -28.74 -9.55 9.07
CA ALA A 2 -29.71 -10.08 8.13
C ALA A 2 -29.08 -11.22 7.31
N ALA A 3 -29.23 -12.48 7.80
CA ALA A 3 -28.75 -13.66 7.10
C ALA A 3 -29.64 -13.94 5.88
N ASP A 4 -29.18 -13.56 4.71
CA ASP A 4 -29.90 -13.73 3.45
C ASP A 4 -28.95 -14.17 2.33
N GLY A 5 -29.17 -15.35 1.76
CA GLY A 5 -28.33 -15.90 0.69
C GLY A 5 -28.33 -15.05 -0.58
N ASN A 6 -29.38 -14.23 -0.78
CA ASN A 6 -29.49 -13.30 -1.90
C ASN A 6 -28.98 -11.89 -1.56
N VAL A 7 -28.47 -11.67 -0.36
CA VAL A 7 -28.01 -10.37 0.18
C VAL A 7 -29.18 -9.40 0.37
N VAL A 8 -29.98 -9.14 -0.65
CA VAL A 8 -31.19 -8.29 -0.64
C VAL A 8 -32.42 -9.18 -0.92
N GLY A 9 -32.62 -10.20 -0.09
CA GLY A 9 -33.80 -11.07 -0.14
C GLY A 9 -34.86 -10.66 0.88
N ASP A 10 -35.82 -11.53 1.13
CA ASP A 10 -36.96 -11.24 2.00
C ASP A 10 -36.53 -10.95 3.45
N ASN A 11 -35.54 -11.68 3.98
CA ASN A 11 -35.03 -11.44 5.33
C ASN A 11 -34.38 -10.07 5.48
N ALA A 12 -33.57 -9.65 4.50
CA ALA A 12 -32.93 -8.34 4.51
C ALA A 12 -33.96 -7.22 4.40
N LYS A 13 -34.92 -7.33 3.48
CA LYS A 13 -36.01 -6.34 3.31
C LYS A 13 -36.87 -6.22 4.56
N LYS A 14 -37.21 -7.36 5.18
CA LYS A 14 -37.97 -7.38 6.44
C LYS A 14 -37.18 -6.69 7.56
N ALA A 15 -35.90 -7.06 7.74
CA ALA A 15 -35.05 -6.48 8.78
C ALA A 15 -34.97 -4.94 8.64
N VAL A 16 -34.82 -4.43 7.40
CA VAL A 16 -34.78 -2.98 7.13
C VAL A 16 -36.14 -2.33 7.38
N ALA A 17 -37.25 -2.98 6.96
CA ALA A 17 -38.60 -2.44 7.14
C ALA A 17 -39.02 -2.36 8.64
N GLU A 18 -38.46 -3.17 9.50
CA GLU A 18 -38.74 -3.22 10.94
C GLU A 18 -37.80 -2.31 11.77
N MET A 19 -36.84 -1.59 11.12
CA MET A 19 -35.92 -0.68 11.82
C MET A 19 -36.64 0.52 12.44
N ASN A 20 -36.19 0.87 13.64
CA ASN A 20 -36.52 2.12 14.32
C ASN A 20 -35.28 3.04 14.32
N ASP A 21 -35.46 4.29 14.70
CA ASP A 21 -34.38 5.26 14.84
C ASP A 21 -33.28 4.72 15.77
N GLY A 22 -32.04 4.72 15.29
CA GLY A 22 -30.88 4.20 16.00
C GLY A 22 -30.56 2.73 15.75
N ASP A 23 -31.43 1.98 15.08
CA ASP A 23 -31.17 0.58 14.74
C ASP A 23 -30.09 0.44 13.64
N VAL A 24 -29.37 -0.69 13.66
CA VAL A 24 -28.34 -1.03 12.68
C VAL A 24 -28.63 -2.41 12.11
N VAL A 25 -28.71 -2.51 10.79
CA VAL A 25 -28.79 -3.78 10.06
C VAL A 25 -27.51 -4.03 9.29
N LEU A 26 -26.85 -5.16 9.56
CA LEU A 26 -25.70 -5.65 8.80
C LEU A 26 -26.21 -6.65 7.76
N LEU A 27 -26.01 -6.35 6.50
CA LEU A 27 -26.34 -7.27 5.40
C LEU A 27 -25.30 -8.39 5.29
N GLN A 28 -25.67 -9.45 4.55
CA GLN A 28 -24.77 -10.52 4.16
C GLN A 28 -23.67 -9.98 3.22
N ASN A 29 -22.57 -10.71 3.11
CA ASN A 29 -21.47 -10.40 2.21
C ASN A 29 -21.99 -10.19 0.78
N THR A 30 -21.83 -8.97 0.26
CA THR A 30 -22.31 -8.59 -1.08
C THR A 30 -21.70 -9.44 -2.18
N ARG A 31 -20.50 -9.97 -1.98
CA ARG A 31 -19.79 -10.83 -2.96
C ARG A 31 -20.33 -12.26 -3.05
N TYR A 32 -21.34 -12.63 -2.28
CA TYR A 32 -22.12 -13.86 -2.53
C TYR A 32 -22.95 -13.74 -3.81
N ARG A 33 -23.19 -12.51 -4.26
CA ARG A 33 -23.81 -12.22 -5.54
C ARG A 33 -22.73 -11.96 -6.59
N LYS A 34 -22.77 -12.69 -7.71
CA LYS A 34 -21.82 -12.52 -8.83
C LYS A 34 -21.93 -11.16 -9.50
N GLU A 35 -23.09 -10.56 -9.44
CA GLU A 35 -23.42 -9.24 -9.96
C GLU A 35 -22.62 -8.12 -9.28
N GLU A 36 -22.27 -8.29 -8.00
CA GLU A 36 -21.55 -7.30 -7.17
C GLU A 36 -20.28 -6.79 -7.86
N THR A 37 -19.38 -7.71 -8.24
CA THR A 37 -18.07 -7.34 -8.82
C THR A 37 -18.16 -6.85 -10.26
N LYS A 38 -19.29 -7.07 -10.92
CA LYS A 38 -19.56 -6.62 -12.30
C LYS A 38 -20.29 -5.29 -12.35
N ASN A 39 -20.66 -4.75 -11.20
CA ASN A 39 -21.45 -3.52 -11.08
C ASN A 39 -22.76 -3.57 -11.86
N GLU A 40 -23.48 -4.72 -11.79
CA GLU A 40 -24.72 -4.91 -12.53
C GLU A 40 -25.85 -4.03 -11.97
N GLU A 41 -26.52 -3.32 -12.85
CA GLU A 41 -27.53 -2.30 -12.52
C GLU A 41 -28.69 -2.88 -11.68
N ALA A 42 -29.13 -4.11 -11.99
CA ALA A 42 -30.24 -4.73 -11.25
C ALA A 42 -29.91 -4.90 -9.77
N PHE A 43 -28.72 -5.45 -9.44
CA PHE A 43 -28.33 -5.64 -8.05
C PHE A 43 -27.99 -4.31 -7.36
N SER A 44 -27.45 -3.35 -8.10
CA SER A 44 -27.27 -1.97 -7.58
C SER A 44 -28.59 -1.33 -7.17
N LYS A 45 -29.64 -1.51 -7.96
CA LYS A 45 -31.01 -1.06 -7.62
C LYS A 45 -31.60 -1.79 -6.43
N GLU A 46 -31.37 -3.10 -6.31
CA GLU A 46 -31.80 -3.86 -5.12
C GLU A 46 -31.15 -3.31 -3.85
N LEU A 47 -29.82 -3.10 -3.85
CA LEU A 47 -29.10 -2.51 -2.72
C LEU A 47 -29.61 -1.09 -2.40
N ALA A 48 -29.76 -0.24 -3.42
CA ALA A 48 -30.24 1.12 -3.27
C ALA A 48 -31.66 1.20 -2.73
N SER A 49 -32.50 0.19 -2.97
CA SER A 49 -33.89 0.16 -2.47
C SER A 49 -34.01 0.05 -0.94
N LEU A 50 -32.91 -0.25 -0.26
CA LEU A 50 -32.89 -0.43 1.21
C LEU A 50 -32.62 0.89 1.98
N ALA A 51 -32.32 2.00 1.29
CA ALA A 51 -31.89 3.24 1.95
C ALA A 51 -32.29 4.48 1.15
N ASP A 52 -32.25 5.64 1.79
CA ASP A 52 -32.57 6.94 1.19
C ASP A 52 -31.33 7.74 0.78
N LEU A 53 -30.18 7.43 1.39
CA LEU A 53 -28.89 8.07 1.08
C LEU A 53 -27.75 7.05 1.20
N PHE A 54 -26.59 7.39 0.66
CA PHE A 54 -25.43 6.52 0.67
C PHE A 54 -24.19 7.22 1.27
N VAL A 55 -23.54 6.53 2.20
CA VAL A 55 -22.24 6.93 2.74
C VAL A 55 -21.21 5.87 2.37
N ASN A 56 -20.19 6.25 1.60
CA ASN A 56 -19.06 5.37 1.34
C ASN A 56 -17.97 5.62 2.39
N ASP A 57 -17.71 4.64 3.22
CA ASP A 57 -16.66 4.68 4.23
C ASP A 57 -15.74 3.45 4.15
N ALA A 58 -15.61 2.87 2.95
CA ALA A 58 -14.84 1.68 2.65
C ALA A 58 -13.71 1.98 1.67
N PHE A 59 -12.63 2.60 2.15
CA PHE A 59 -11.49 3.00 1.30
C PHE A 59 -10.82 1.79 0.64
N GLY A 60 -10.71 0.65 1.34
CA GLY A 60 -10.10 -0.57 0.81
C GLY A 60 -10.71 -1.11 -0.48
N THR A 61 -11.97 -0.76 -0.78
CA THR A 61 -12.67 -1.14 -2.03
C THR A 61 -12.85 0.02 -3.01
N ALA A 62 -12.39 1.22 -2.67
CA ALA A 62 -12.63 2.42 -3.46
C ALA A 62 -11.99 2.40 -4.87
N HIS A 63 -10.98 1.56 -5.07
CA HIS A 63 -10.33 1.34 -6.37
C HIS A 63 -11.13 0.42 -7.32
N ARG A 64 -12.27 -0.11 -6.87
CA ARG A 64 -13.12 -1.02 -7.65
C ARG A 64 -14.47 -0.39 -7.91
N ALA A 65 -15.00 -0.59 -9.14
CA ALA A 65 -16.36 -0.23 -9.47
C ALA A 65 -17.28 -1.44 -9.24
N HIS A 66 -17.87 -1.54 -8.06
CA HIS A 66 -18.80 -2.60 -7.66
C HIS A 66 -20.20 -2.05 -7.41
N CYS A 67 -21.21 -2.93 -7.31
CA CYS A 67 -22.58 -2.53 -7.01
C CYS A 67 -22.67 -1.79 -5.67
N SER A 68 -22.01 -2.30 -4.62
CA SER A 68 -22.09 -1.76 -3.26
C SER A 68 -21.35 -0.45 -3.03
N ASN A 69 -20.59 0.04 -4.02
CA ASN A 69 -19.97 1.38 -3.95
C ASN A 69 -20.42 2.25 -5.14
N VAL A 70 -19.88 2.05 -6.35
CA VAL A 70 -20.20 2.87 -7.53
C VAL A 70 -21.66 2.70 -7.96
N GLY A 71 -22.18 1.47 -7.96
CA GLY A 71 -23.55 1.20 -8.38
C GLY A 71 -24.58 1.90 -7.50
N VAL A 72 -24.50 1.73 -6.19
CA VAL A 72 -25.41 2.38 -5.23
C VAL A 72 -25.27 3.89 -5.27
N SER A 73 -24.04 4.42 -5.30
CA SER A 73 -23.81 5.87 -5.33
C SER A 73 -24.31 6.55 -6.60
N SER A 74 -24.46 5.81 -7.69
CA SER A 74 -25.04 6.34 -8.93
C SER A 74 -26.56 6.51 -8.84
N ILE A 75 -27.22 5.79 -7.93
CA ILE A 75 -28.67 5.75 -7.77
C ILE A 75 -29.13 6.61 -6.59
N LEU A 76 -28.50 6.45 -5.42
CA LEU A 76 -28.83 7.21 -4.21
C LEU A 76 -28.04 8.53 -4.18
N LYS A 77 -28.77 9.63 -4.03
CA LYS A 77 -28.21 10.97 -3.86
C LYS A 77 -28.88 11.67 -2.66
N PRO A 78 -28.10 12.34 -1.79
CA PRO A 78 -26.65 12.50 -1.87
C PRO A 78 -25.89 11.19 -1.58
N ALA A 79 -24.76 10.99 -2.27
CA ALA A 79 -23.77 9.95 -2.00
C ALA A 79 -22.51 10.62 -1.47
N VAL A 80 -22.16 10.40 -0.22
CA VAL A 80 -21.11 11.17 0.46
C VAL A 80 -19.98 10.28 0.97
N ALA A 81 -18.80 10.88 1.20
CA ALA A 81 -17.69 10.22 1.88
C ALA A 81 -17.96 10.14 3.39
N GLY A 82 -17.63 9.00 4.00
CA GLY A 82 -17.54 8.87 5.44
C GLY A 82 -16.18 9.35 5.98
N TYR A 83 -16.03 9.36 7.29
CA TYR A 83 -14.83 9.89 7.96
C TYR A 83 -13.56 9.11 7.65
N LEU A 84 -13.65 7.79 7.41
CA LEU A 84 -12.48 7.00 7.03
C LEU A 84 -11.96 7.42 5.65
N ILE A 85 -12.85 7.53 4.66
CA ILE A 85 -12.47 8.00 3.32
C ILE A 85 -11.95 9.44 3.36
N GLU A 86 -12.59 10.34 4.12
CA GLU A 86 -12.12 11.71 4.30
C GLU A 86 -10.70 11.73 4.87
N LYS A 87 -10.43 10.92 5.89
CA LYS A 87 -9.10 10.79 6.49
C LYS A 87 -8.06 10.28 5.49
N GLU A 88 -8.39 9.23 4.73
CA GLU A 88 -7.49 8.66 3.70
C GLU A 88 -7.18 9.67 2.60
N ILE A 89 -8.19 10.39 2.09
CA ILE A 89 -8.02 11.44 1.08
C ILE A 89 -7.14 12.57 1.63
N ASN A 90 -7.35 12.98 2.86
CA ASN A 90 -6.58 14.07 3.47
C ASN A 90 -5.11 13.67 3.64
N PHE A 91 -4.80 12.46 4.14
CA PHE A 91 -3.42 12.04 4.32
C PHE A 91 -2.73 11.70 3.00
N LEU A 92 -3.26 10.78 2.22
CA LEU A 92 -2.66 10.35 0.95
C LEU A 92 -2.70 11.47 -0.11
N GLY A 93 -3.83 12.18 -0.21
CA GLY A 93 -4.00 13.26 -1.18
C GLY A 93 -3.02 14.41 -0.94
N ASN A 94 -2.89 14.87 0.30
CA ASN A 94 -1.95 15.93 0.65
C ASN A 94 -0.50 15.46 0.47
N ALA A 95 -0.17 14.24 0.90
CA ALA A 95 1.17 13.69 0.75
C ALA A 95 1.63 13.60 -0.71
N VAL A 96 0.72 13.33 -1.66
CA VAL A 96 1.08 13.14 -3.07
C VAL A 96 0.92 14.43 -3.89
N ASN A 97 -0.08 15.26 -3.56
CA ASN A 97 -0.40 16.43 -4.38
C ASN A 97 0.12 17.75 -3.79
N ASN A 98 0.16 17.88 -2.46
CA ASN A 98 0.58 19.09 -1.75
C ASN A 98 1.45 18.76 -0.53
N PRO A 99 2.56 18.00 -0.69
CA PRO A 99 3.37 17.59 0.45
C PRO A 99 4.09 18.75 1.12
N VAL A 100 4.24 18.67 2.44
CA VAL A 100 5.26 19.45 3.11
C VAL A 100 6.62 18.82 2.79
N ARG A 101 7.53 19.60 2.23
CA ARG A 101 8.82 19.09 1.75
C ARG A 101 9.92 19.19 2.79
N PRO A 102 10.93 18.29 2.76
CA PRO A 102 11.14 17.23 1.76
C PRO A 102 10.12 16.09 1.84
N LEU A 103 9.67 15.62 0.67
CA LEU A 103 8.87 14.41 0.50
C LEU A 103 9.79 13.23 0.19
N VAL A 104 9.79 12.22 1.03
CA VAL A 104 10.51 10.96 0.81
C VAL A 104 9.53 9.82 0.64
N ALA A 105 9.68 9.03 -0.41
CA ALA A 105 8.94 7.78 -0.57
C ALA A 105 9.86 6.58 -0.32
N ILE A 106 9.33 5.57 0.33
CA ILE A 106 9.98 4.29 0.57
C ILE A 106 9.15 3.20 -0.10
N LEU A 107 9.75 2.49 -1.02
CA LEU A 107 9.14 1.36 -1.72
C LEU A 107 9.97 0.11 -1.49
N GLY A 108 9.31 -0.94 -1.02
CA GLY A 108 9.90 -2.25 -0.81
C GLY A 108 9.00 -3.36 -1.33
N GLY A 109 9.28 -4.57 -0.86
CA GLY A 109 8.55 -5.77 -1.28
C GLY A 109 9.32 -6.59 -2.31
N SER A 110 8.68 -7.63 -2.88
CA SER A 110 9.37 -8.67 -3.63
C SER A 110 9.62 -8.33 -5.11
N LYS A 111 8.73 -7.58 -5.77
CA LYS A 111 8.70 -7.44 -7.23
C LYS A 111 8.60 -6.00 -7.69
N VAL A 112 9.49 -5.60 -8.61
CA VAL A 112 9.44 -4.28 -9.26
C VAL A 112 8.24 -4.16 -10.19
N SER A 113 7.85 -5.25 -10.87
CA SER A 113 6.70 -5.29 -11.79
C SER A 113 5.39 -4.84 -11.15
N SER A 114 5.21 -5.12 -9.87
CA SER A 114 4.00 -4.74 -9.12
C SER A 114 3.95 -3.25 -8.74
N LYS A 115 5.03 -2.50 -8.94
CA LYS A 115 5.17 -1.11 -8.48
C LYS A 115 5.59 -0.12 -9.57
N ILE A 116 5.60 -0.55 -10.82
CA ILE A 116 6.05 0.29 -11.97
C ILE A 116 5.35 1.65 -11.97
N SER A 117 4.02 1.64 -12.02
CA SER A 117 3.23 2.88 -12.09
C SER A 117 3.41 3.77 -10.85
N VAL A 118 3.61 3.15 -9.68
CA VAL A 118 3.90 3.87 -8.43
C VAL A 118 5.26 4.56 -8.51
N ILE A 119 6.30 3.83 -8.95
CA ILE A 119 7.66 4.38 -9.11
C ILE A 119 7.63 5.57 -10.07
N GLU A 120 7.04 5.40 -11.25
CA GLU A 120 6.96 6.45 -12.27
C GLU A 120 6.21 7.70 -11.80
N ASN A 121 5.11 7.52 -11.07
CA ASN A 121 4.35 8.65 -10.54
C ASN A 121 5.08 9.34 -9.39
N LEU A 122 5.63 8.57 -8.45
CA LEU A 122 6.33 9.13 -7.29
C LEU A 122 7.64 9.84 -7.68
N LEU A 123 8.42 9.32 -8.62
CA LEU A 123 9.66 9.96 -9.09
C LEU A 123 9.45 11.39 -9.58
N LYS A 124 8.27 11.70 -10.12
CA LYS A 124 7.92 13.06 -10.57
C LYS A 124 7.65 14.02 -9.39
N LYS A 125 7.37 13.48 -8.20
CA LYS A 125 6.85 14.22 -7.06
C LYS A 125 7.79 14.28 -5.86
N VAL A 126 8.58 13.23 -5.64
CA VAL A 126 9.44 13.08 -4.47
C VAL A 126 10.75 13.85 -4.56
N ASP A 127 11.30 14.20 -3.42
CA ASP A 127 12.66 14.69 -3.28
C ASP A 127 13.66 13.53 -3.20
N LYS A 128 13.25 12.40 -2.58
CA LYS A 128 14.00 11.13 -2.58
C LYS A 128 13.07 9.94 -2.67
N LEU A 129 13.51 8.89 -3.37
CA LEU A 129 12.86 7.58 -3.47
C LEU A 129 13.82 6.50 -2.95
N ILE A 130 13.44 5.85 -1.86
CA ILE A 130 14.18 4.76 -1.25
C ILE A 130 13.62 3.44 -1.74
N ILE A 131 14.46 2.55 -2.25
CA ILE A 131 14.09 1.21 -2.70
C ILE A 131 14.67 0.17 -1.74
N GLY A 132 13.84 -0.78 -1.31
CA GLY A 132 14.25 -1.92 -0.48
C GLY A 132 13.55 -3.21 -0.89
N GLY A 133 13.76 -4.26 -0.09
CA GLY A 133 13.19 -5.58 -0.36
C GLY A 133 13.73 -6.27 -1.59
N GLY A 134 13.11 -7.35 -2.00
CA GLY A 134 13.53 -8.18 -3.15
C GLY A 134 13.57 -7.45 -4.47
N MET A 135 12.70 -6.42 -4.64
CA MET A 135 12.70 -5.60 -5.86
C MET A 135 14.02 -4.87 -6.10
N ALA A 136 14.82 -4.61 -5.07
CA ALA A 136 16.12 -3.96 -5.20
C ALA A 136 17.11 -4.77 -6.06
N TYR A 137 16.98 -6.09 -6.09
CA TYR A 137 17.92 -6.94 -6.83
C TYR A 137 17.75 -6.84 -8.36
N THR A 138 16.55 -6.50 -8.84
CA THR A 138 16.35 -6.15 -10.25
C THR A 138 17.08 -4.86 -10.61
N PHE A 139 17.11 -3.87 -9.72
CA PHE A 139 17.94 -2.66 -9.88
C PHE A 139 19.45 -2.97 -9.80
N PHE A 140 19.86 -3.92 -8.93
CA PHE A 140 21.27 -4.35 -8.88
C PHE A 140 21.70 -4.96 -10.22
N ALA A 141 20.89 -5.85 -10.80
CA ALA A 141 21.15 -6.42 -12.13
C ALA A 141 21.22 -5.33 -13.20
N ALA A 142 20.37 -4.30 -13.15
CA ALA A 142 20.41 -3.15 -14.04
C ALA A 142 21.71 -2.33 -13.91
N GLN A 143 22.36 -2.35 -12.73
CA GLN A 143 23.67 -1.76 -12.50
C GLN A 143 24.83 -2.69 -12.88
N GLY A 144 24.56 -3.88 -13.42
CA GLY A 144 25.58 -4.89 -13.75
C GLY A 144 26.14 -5.65 -12.55
N LYS A 145 25.49 -5.59 -11.38
CA LYS A 145 25.88 -6.35 -10.18
C LYS A 145 25.33 -7.77 -10.23
N THR A 146 26.03 -8.70 -9.58
CA THR A 146 25.53 -10.07 -9.38
C THR A 146 24.48 -10.09 -8.27
N THR A 147 23.47 -10.94 -8.42
CA THR A 147 22.35 -11.08 -7.48
C THR A 147 22.25 -12.45 -6.83
N GLY A 148 23.21 -13.35 -7.12
CA GLY A 148 23.20 -14.72 -6.61
C GLY A 148 21.90 -15.45 -6.93
N THR A 149 21.30 -16.05 -5.91
CA THR A 149 19.97 -16.71 -6.01
C THR A 149 18.82 -15.85 -5.50
N SER A 150 19.04 -14.53 -5.37
CA SER A 150 18.01 -13.58 -4.95
C SER A 150 16.84 -13.52 -5.93
N LEU A 151 15.70 -13.00 -5.46
CA LEU A 151 14.58 -12.68 -6.33
C LEU A 151 15.04 -11.75 -7.45
N LEU A 152 14.76 -12.11 -8.68
CA LEU A 152 15.11 -11.33 -9.87
C LEU A 152 13.97 -11.38 -10.87
N GLU A 153 13.66 -10.25 -11.47
CA GLU A 153 12.73 -10.15 -12.60
C GLU A 153 13.51 -9.74 -13.87
N PRO A 154 14.04 -10.73 -14.63
CA PRO A 154 14.90 -10.44 -15.79
C PRO A 154 14.24 -9.53 -16.83
N ASP A 155 12.93 -9.69 -17.05
CA ASP A 155 12.16 -8.92 -18.03
C ASP A 155 12.03 -7.43 -17.66
N TYR A 156 12.39 -7.06 -16.43
CA TYR A 156 12.29 -5.70 -15.90
C TYR A 156 13.63 -5.02 -15.68
N ILE A 157 14.75 -5.64 -16.07
CA ILE A 157 16.11 -5.05 -15.92
C ILE A 157 16.23 -3.76 -16.75
N ASP A 158 15.76 -3.76 -18.00
CA ASP A 158 15.79 -2.57 -18.86
C ASP A 158 14.92 -1.45 -18.30
N TYR A 159 13.76 -1.81 -17.72
CA TYR A 159 12.91 -0.86 -17.00
C TYR A 159 13.63 -0.26 -15.78
N ALA A 160 14.25 -1.10 -14.95
CA ALA A 160 15.00 -0.64 -13.79
C ALA A 160 16.17 0.30 -14.19
N LYS A 161 16.86 -0.01 -15.29
CA LYS A 161 17.90 0.85 -15.83
C LYS A 161 17.37 2.21 -16.26
N LYS A 162 16.24 2.23 -16.97
CA LYS A 162 15.56 3.48 -17.35
C LYS A 162 15.20 4.32 -16.12
N MET A 163 14.68 3.69 -15.06
CA MET A 163 14.33 4.41 -13.82
C MET A 163 15.56 4.97 -13.11
N LEU A 164 16.67 4.25 -13.10
CA LEU A 164 17.95 4.75 -12.57
C LEU A 164 18.43 6.00 -13.34
N ASP A 165 18.37 5.95 -14.66
CA ASP A 165 18.80 7.05 -15.53
C ASP A 165 17.91 8.29 -15.35
N GLU A 166 16.58 8.11 -15.24
CA GLU A 166 15.60 9.19 -15.06
C GLU A 166 15.64 9.80 -13.64
N ALA A 167 15.85 8.97 -12.63
CA ALA A 167 15.81 9.41 -11.24
C ALA A 167 17.09 10.08 -10.76
N GLY A 168 18.25 9.69 -11.32
CA GLY A 168 19.54 10.17 -10.88
C GLY A 168 19.74 10.01 -9.37
N ASP A 169 20.21 11.06 -8.71
CA ASP A 169 20.50 11.05 -7.26
C ASP A 169 19.25 10.98 -6.36
N LYS A 170 18.06 11.06 -6.93
CA LYS A 170 16.81 10.92 -6.12
C LYS A 170 16.54 9.50 -5.70
N LEU A 171 16.97 8.50 -6.47
CA LEU A 171 16.72 7.09 -6.22
C LEU A 171 17.86 6.49 -5.42
N LEU A 172 17.55 6.02 -4.23
CA LEU A 172 18.50 5.38 -3.32
C LEU A 172 18.29 3.86 -3.30
N LEU A 173 19.36 3.14 -3.59
CA LEU A 173 19.42 1.67 -3.54
C LEU A 173 20.24 1.19 -2.36
N PRO A 174 20.05 -0.06 -1.89
CA PRO A 174 20.93 -0.66 -0.90
C PRO A 174 22.38 -0.69 -1.38
N ILE A 175 23.32 -0.38 -0.47
CA ILE A 175 24.76 -0.43 -0.73
C ILE A 175 25.39 -1.68 -0.13
N ASP A 176 24.72 -2.27 0.87
CA ASP A 176 25.06 -3.56 1.44
C ASP A 176 23.77 -4.36 1.72
N THR A 177 23.91 -5.67 1.79
CA THR A 177 22.79 -6.61 1.88
C THR A 177 23.11 -7.71 2.88
N VAL A 178 22.16 -8.06 3.73
CA VAL A 178 22.21 -9.30 4.51
C VAL A 178 21.76 -10.43 3.60
N VAL A 179 22.67 -11.35 3.35
CA VAL A 179 22.46 -12.50 2.47
C VAL A 179 22.47 -13.80 3.26
N ALA A 180 21.73 -14.80 2.78
CA ALA A 180 21.68 -16.13 3.36
C ALA A 180 21.80 -17.20 2.27
N LYS A 181 22.16 -18.45 2.66
CA LYS A 181 22.27 -19.57 1.72
C LYS A 181 20.92 -20.19 1.36
N GLU A 182 19.91 -19.98 2.21
CA GLU A 182 18.55 -20.49 2.00
C GLU A 182 17.53 -19.56 2.62
N PHE A 183 16.27 -19.71 2.22
CA PHE A 183 15.15 -18.92 2.74
C PHE A 183 14.64 -19.54 4.06
N ALA A 184 15.40 -19.36 5.13
CA ALA A 184 15.09 -19.83 6.48
C ALA A 184 15.64 -18.87 7.53
N ASN A 185 14.91 -18.70 8.65
CA ASN A 185 15.30 -17.73 9.68
C ASN A 185 16.68 -18.02 10.31
N ASP A 186 17.04 -19.28 10.43
CA ASP A 186 18.29 -19.77 11.02
C ASP A 186 19.37 -20.12 9.98
N ALA A 187 19.16 -19.73 8.72
CA ALA A 187 20.13 -19.93 7.65
C ALA A 187 21.46 -19.22 7.94
N GLU A 188 22.57 -19.83 7.49
CA GLU A 188 23.85 -19.16 7.48
C GLU A 188 23.77 -17.83 6.73
N SER A 189 24.13 -16.75 7.37
CA SER A 189 23.99 -15.40 6.84
C SER A 189 25.25 -14.56 7.00
N GLN A 190 25.43 -13.60 6.12
CA GLN A 190 26.52 -12.61 6.17
C GLN A 190 26.08 -11.29 5.54
N VAL A 191 26.86 -10.25 5.77
CA VAL A 191 26.68 -8.95 5.09
C VAL A 191 27.64 -8.88 3.91
N VAL A 192 27.13 -8.49 2.74
CA VAL A 192 27.94 -8.26 1.54
C VAL A 192 27.69 -6.86 1.00
N GLU A 193 28.73 -6.26 0.41
CA GLU A 193 28.64 -4.96 -0.26
C GLU A 193 28.59 -5.14 -1.78
N GLY A 194 27.67 -4.46 -2.42
CA GLY A 194 27.55 -4.45 -3.87
C GLY A 194 27.06 -5.78 -4.45
N ASN A 195 27.99 -6.65 -4.84
CA ASN A 195 27.67 -7.93 -5.48
C ASN A 195 27.21 -8.98 -4.47
N ILE A 196 26.15 -9.73 -4.82
CA ILE A 196 25.73 -10.90 -4.05
C ILE A 196 26.40 -12.14 -4.67
N PRO A 197 27.15 -12.93 -3.89
CA PRO A 197 27.87 -14.12 -4.39
C PRO A 197 26.92 -15.21 -4.87
N ASP A 198 27.40 -16.08 -5.76
CA ASP A 198 26.68 -17.27 -6.19
C ASP A 198 26.31 -18.17 -5.01
N GLY A 199 25.09 -18.70 -5.03
CA GLY A 199 24.57 -19.56 -3.95
C GLY A 199 24.06 -18.80 -2.71
N TRP A 200 24.10 -17.47 -2.73
CA TRP A 200 23.54 -16.61 -1.69
C TRP A 200 22.36 -15.80 -2.20
N MET A 201 21.39 -15.55 -1.34
CA MET A 201 20.23 -14.71 -1.63
C MET A 201 20.14 -13.55 -0.64
N GLY A 202 19.77 -12.40 -1.13
CA GLY A 202 19.50 -11.23 -0.28
C GLY A 202 18.17 -11.37 0.45
N LEU A 203 18.17 -11.13 1.77
CA LEU A 203 16.98 -11.24 2.63
C LEU A 203 16.68 -9.97 3.42
N ASP A 204 17.67 -9.07 3.63
CA ASP A 204 17.44 -7.77 4.28
C ASP A 204 18.49 -6.75 3.78
N ILE A 205 18.24 -5.49 4.03
CA ILE A 205 19.23 -4.42 3.83
C ILE A 205 20.32 -4.52 4.91
N GLY A 206 21.56 -4.18 4.54
CA GLY A 206 22.68 -4.21 5.47
C GLY A 206 22.78 -2.96 6.36
N PRO A 207 23.70 -2.97 7.33
CA PRO A 207 23.86 -1.89 8.31
C PRO A 207 24.26 -0.56 7.68
N LYS A 208 25.08 -0.55 6.63
CA LYS A 208 25.45 0.68 5.92
C LYS A 208 24.27 1.28 5.17
N THR A 209 23.42 0.42 4.58
CA THR A 209 22.17 0.84 3.92
C THR A 209 21.19 1.45 4.93
N ILE A 210 21.07 0.85 6.11
CA ILE A 210 20.24 1.39 7.19
C ILE A 210 20.67 2.81 7.54
N GLU A 211 21.95 3.07 7.73
CA GLU A 211 22.43 4.43 8.04
C GLU A 211 22.24 5.39 6.85
N LEU A 212 22.47 4.95 5.62
CA LEU A 212 22.20 5.74 4.42
C LEU A 212 20.72 6.16 4.36
N TYR A 213 19.80 5.25 4.63
CA TYR A 213 18.37 5.55 4.57
C TYR A 213 17.89 6.41 5.73
N LYS A 214 18.43 6.21 6.94
CA LYS A 214 18.19 7.11 8.08
C LYS A 214 18.66 8.53 7.78
N ASP A 215 19.84 8.68 7.17
CA ASP A 215 20.35 10.01 6.76
C ASP A 215 19.46 10.66 5.69
N ALA A 216 18.95 9.85 4.76
CA ALA A 216 18.01 10.33 3.75
C ALA A 216 16.66 10.79 4.33
N LEU A 217 16.26 10.23 5.47
CA LEU A 217 14.97 10.50 6.14
C LEU A 217 15.05 11.65 7.15
N LYS A 218 16.22 11.95 7.70
CA LYS A 218 16.36 12.84 8.87
C LYS A 218 15.69 14.22 8.75
N ASP A 219 15.67 14.79 7.55
CA ASP A 219 15.10 16.12 7.30
C ASP A 219 13.72 16.05 6.63
N ALA A 220 13.19 14.84 6.40
CA ALA A 220 11.89 14.64 5.75
C ALA A 220 10.76 15.29 6.56
N LYS A 221 9.80 15.90 5.86
CA LYS A 221 8.56 16.44 6.44
C LYS A 221 7.31 15.67 6.03
N THR A 222 7.41 14.90 4.97
CA THR A 222 6.39 13.93 4.56
C THR A 222 7.08 12.64 4.12
N VAL A 223 6.63 11.52 4.66
CA VAL A 223 7.12 10.19 4.26
C VAL A 223 5.95 9.30 3.91
N VAL A 224 6.03 8.66 2.76
CA VAL A 224 5.09 7.60 2.34
C VAL A 224 5.86 6.30 2.22
N TRP A 225 5.46 5.26 2.94
CA TRP A 225 6.11 3.96 2.93
C TRP A 225 5.17 2.85 2.48
N ASN A 226 5.60 2.07 1.49
CA ASN A 226 4.87 0.92 0.97
C ASN A 226 5.83 -0.24 0.63
N GLY A 227 5.80 -1.31 1.41
CA GLY A 227 6.60 -2.52 1.26
C GLY A 227 7.81 -2.58 2.18
N PRO A 228 8.09 -3.74 2.80
CA PRO A 228 9.18 -3.92 3.76
C PRO A 228 10.55 -3.86 3.08
N MET A 229 11.60 -3.62 3.90
CA MET A 229 12.99 -3.55 3.45
C MET A 229 13.66 -4.92 3.31
N GLY A 230 13.10 -5.94 3.96
CA GLY A 230 13.59 -7.32 3.97
C GLY A 230 12.48 -8.28 4.35
N VAL A 231 12.85 -9.52 4.65
CA VAL A 231 11.93 -10.60 5.07
C VAL A 231 11.63 -10.43 6.57
N PHE A 232 10.81 -9.45 6.89
CA PHE A 232 10.51 -9.02 8.27
C PHE A 232 9.81 -10.09 9.11
N GLU A 233 9.18 -11.08 8.48
CA GLU A 233 8.56 -12.23 9.13
C GLU A 233 9.59 -13.14 9.80
N MET A 234 10.85 -13.07 9.38
CA MET A 234 11.97 -13.78 9.95
C MET A 234 12.78 -12.82 10.85
N PRO A 235 12.82 -13.01 12.18
CA PRO A 235 13.49 -12.10 13.11
C PRO A 235 14.93 -11.77 12.74
N ASN A 236 15.69 -12.72 12.16
CA ASN A 236 17.07 -12.52 11.75
C ASN A 236 17.22 -11.63 10.52
N PHE A 237 16.15 -11.40 9.77
CA PHE A 237 16.10 -10.58 8.55
C PHE A 237 15.09 -9.43 8.64
N ALA A 238 14.65 -9.09 9.87
CA ALA A 238 13.70 -8.02 10.15
C ALA A 238 14.37 -6.70 10.56
N LYS A 239 15.69 -6.71 10.77
CA LYS A 239 16.40 -5.56 11.34
C LYS A 239 16.28 -4.31 10.47
N GLY A 240 16.42 -4.44 9.16
CA GLY A 240 16.28 -3.33 8.23
C GLY A 240 14.90 -2.68 8.33
N THR A 241 13.85 -3.49 8.19
CA THR A 241 12.46 -3.02 8.27
C THR A 241 12.15 -2.38 9.62
N ASN A 242 12.51 -3.03 10.72
CA ASN A 242 12.24 -2.52 12.07
C ASN A 242 13.00 -1.22 12.38
N THR A 243 14.24 -1.10 11.91
CA THR A 243 15.03 0.11 12.14
C THR A 243 14.50 1.29 11.33
N ILE A 244 14.06 1.06 10.10
CA ILE A 244 13.39 2.11 9.31
C ILE A 244 12.05 2.51 9.93
N ALA A 245 11.26 1.55 10.41
CA ALA A 245 10.02 1.85 11.15
C ALA A 245 10.28 2.72 12.39
N GLN A 246 11.33 2.39 13.17
CA GLN A 246 11.71 3.20 14.33
C GLN A 246 12.17 4.60 13.92
N ALA A 247 12.98 4.70 12.86
CA ALA A 247 13.40 6.00 12.33
C ALA A 247 12.19 6.88 11.96
N LEU A 248 11.16 6.31 11.32
CA LEU A 248 9.92 7.05 11.00
C LEU A 248 9.15 7.45 12.26
N ALA A 249 9.10 6.59 13.27
CA ALA A 249 8.43 6.88 14.55
C ALA A 249 9.07 8.04 15.32
N ASP A 250 10.35 8.29 15.11
CA ASP A 250 11.14 9.33 15.78
C ASP A 250 11.19 10.66 14.98
N LEU A 251 10.65 10.69 13.74
CA LEU A 251 10.65 11.89 12.92
C LEU A 251 9.57 12.89 13.32
N ASP A 252 9.92 14.19 13.25
CA ASP A 252 8.96 15.29 13.19
C ASP A 252 8.45 15.48 11.75
N ALA A 253 7.63 14.53 11.29
CA ALA A 253 7.13 14.47 9.93
C ALA A 253 5.74 13.81 9.87
N THR A 254 5.01 14.06 8.79
CA THR A 254 3.82 13.28 8.44
C THR A 254 4.26 11.95 7.85
N THR A 255 4.02 10.85 8.57
CA THR A 255 4.39 9.49 8.18
C THR A 255 3.15 8.68 7.82
N ILE A 256 3.10 8.19 6.58
CA ILE A 256 1.97 7.45 6.01
C ILE A 256 2.45 6.06 5.61
N ILE A 257 1.83 5.04 6.20
CA ILE A 257 2.15 3.65 5.94
C ILE A 257 1.03 3.03 5.09
N GLY A 258 1.39 2.48 3.95
CA GLY A 258 0.47 1.78 3.05
C GLY A 258 0.97 0.39 2.68
N GLY A 259 0.04 -0.47 2.27
CA GLY A 259 0.33 -1.87 1.93
C GLY A 259 0.34 -2.81 3.13
N GLY A 260 -0.27 -3.99 2.95
CA GLY A 260 -0.49 -4.93 4.05
C GLY A 260 0.77 -5.33 4.79
N ASP A 261 1.85 -5.63 4.07
CA ASP A 261 3.11 -6.09 4.67
C ASP A 261 3.81 -4.99 5.49
N SER A 262 3.80 -3.74 5.00
CA SER A 262 4.37 -2.61 5.75
C SER A 262 3.58 -2.33 7.03
N VAL A 263 2.25 -2.38 6.94
CA VAL A 263 1.35 -2.20 8.09
C VAL A 263 1.56 -3.33 9.09
N ALA A 264 1.68 -4.58 8.63
CA ALA A 264 1.97 -5.72 9.49
C ALA A 264 3.33 -5.55 10.21
N ALA A 265 4.37 -5.16 9.48
CA ALA A 265 5.71 -4.94 10.04
C ALA A 265 5.71 -3.82 11.10
N VAL A 266 5.08 -2.69 10.84
CA VAL A 266 4.99 -1.57 11.79
C VAL A 266 4.21 -1.95 13.04
N ASN A 267 3.10 -2.68 12.89
CA ASN A 267 2.30 -3.17 14.02
C ASN A 267 3.06 -4.23 14.84
N GLN A 268 3.76 -5.15 14.18
CA GLN A 268 4.60 -6.16 14.84
C GLN A 268 5.73 -5.51 15.65
N ALA A 269 6.28 -4.39 15.16
CA ALA A 269 7.27 -3.60 15.88
C ALA A 269 6.68 -2.75 17.02
N GLY A 270 5.35 -2.73 17.20
CA GLY A 270 4.67 -1.92 18.23
C GLY A 270 4.70 -0.42 17.95
N LEU A 271 4.87 -0.02 16.70
CA LEU A 271 5.06 1.38 16.29
C LEU A 271 3.83 1.98 15.57
N GLY A 272 2.72 1.25 15.46
CA GLY A 272 1.53 1.70 14.75
C GLY A 272 1.02 3.06 15.22
N ASP A 273 0.92 3.26 16.53
CA ASP A 273 0.44 4.50 17.16
C ASP A 273 1.41 5.69 17.02
N LYS A 274 2.64 5.43 16.55
CA LYS A 274 3.65 6.46 16.28
C LYS A 274 3.58 7.00 14.86
N MET A 275 2.86 6.34 13.97
CA MET A 275 2.67 6.79 12.58
C MET A 275 1.52 7.78 12.50
N SER A 276 1.67 8.80 11.66
CA SER A 276 0.61 9.81 11.47
C SER A 276 -0.65 9.19 10.85
N HIS A 277 -0.46 8.25 9.93
CA HIS A 277 -1.56 7.52 9.29
C HIS A 277 -1.12 6.13 8.83
N ILE A 278 -1.93 5.13 9.18
CA ILE A 278 -1.85 3.78 8.61
C ILE A 278 -3.04 3.63 7.67
N SER A 279 -2.76 3.52 6.37
CA SER A 279 -3.81 3.38 5.38
C SER A 279 -4.47 2.00 5.46
N THR A 280 -5.77 2.01 5.40
CA THR A 280 -6.59 0.79 5.33
C THR A 280 -6.77 0.29 3.89
N GLY A 281 -6.24 1.04 2.92
CA GLY A 281 -6.58 0.91 1.52
C GLY A 281 -5.97 -0.29 0.80
N GLY A 282 -4.83 -0.84 1.23
CA GLY A 282 -4.15 -1.90 0.50
C GLY A 282 -3.97 -1.55 -0.98
N GLY A 283 -4.75 -2.21 -1.88
CA GLY A 283 -4.76 -1.93 -3.31
C GLY A 283 -5.21 -0.53 -3.67
N ALA A 284 -6.19 0.03 -2.94
CA ALA A 284 -6.67 1.39 -3.18
C ALA A 284 -5.58 2.44 -2.91
N SER A 285 -4.78 2.25 -1.84
CA SER A 285 -3.64 3.12 -1.55
C SER A 285 -2.59 3.07 -2.66
N MET A 286 -2.32 1.86 -3.19
CA MET A 286 -1.38 1.68 -4.29
C MET A 286 -1.86 2.42 -5.55
N GLU A 287 -3.10 2.19 -5.96
CA GLU A 287 -3.66 2.86 -7.14
C GLU A 287 -3.74 4.38 -6.97
N PHE A 288 -3.99 4.85 -5.75
CA PHE A 288 -3.92 6.28 -5.43
C PHE A 288 -2.49 6.84 -5.61
N LEU A 289 -1.47 6.12 -5.13
CA LEU A 289 -0.07 6.48 -5.31
C LEU A 289 0.40 6.39 -6.78
N GLU A 290 -0.24 5.55 -7.59
CA GLU A 290 -0.08 5.51 -9.05
C GLU A 290 -0.66 6.75 -9.74
N GLY A 291 -1.42 7.57 -9.03
CA GLY A 291 -2.11 8.75 -9.57
C GLY A 291 -3.42 8.42 -10.30
N LYS A 292 -3.96 7.23 -10.08
CA LYS A 292 -5.25 6.83 -10.64
C LYS A 292 -6.41 7.45 -9.86
N GLU A 293 -7.46 7.79 -10.58
CA GLU A 293 -8.75 8.11 -9.98
C GLU A 293 -9.38 6.84 -9.40
N LEU A 294 -9.85 6.92 -8.15
CA LEU A 294 -10.52 5.81 -7.49
C LEU A 294 -12.03 5.90 -7.78
N PRO A 295 -12.62 4.94 -8.51
CA PRO A 295 -14.01 5.02 -8.96
C PRO A 295 -15.02 5.12 -7.80
N GLY A 296 -14.75 4.46 -6.67
CA GLY A 296 -15.61 4.53 -5.48
C GLY A 296 -15.61 5.90 -4.79
N ILE A 297 -14.60 6.74 -5.05
CA ILE A 297 -14.54 8.13 -4.58
C ILE A 297 -15.12 9.07 -5.64
N ALA A 298 -14.74 8.88 -6.90
CA ALA A 298 -15.23 9.70 -8.02
C ALA A 298 -16.75 9.66 -8.21
N ALA A 299 -17.41 8.58 -7.78
CA ALA A 299 -18.86 8.42 -7.83
C ALA A 299 -19.61 9.21 -6.73
N LEU A 300 -18.91 9.78 -5.75
CA LEU A 300 -19.51 10.55 -4.66
C LEU A 300 -19.91 11.95 -5.15
N THR A 301 -20.80 12.58 -4.40
CA THR A 301 -21.27 13.93 -4.69
C THR A 301 -20.23 14.95 -4.24
N ASP A 302 -19.86 15.88 -5.11
CA ASP A 302 -19.01 17.03 -4.75
C ASP A 302 -19.72 17.92 -3.73
N LYS A 303 -18.91 18.63 -2.89
CA LYS A 303 -19.43 19.60 -1.92
C LYS A 303 -19.98 20.83 -2.63
#